data_f12af2f2cf07cc4c0263ce74bfa80b6a
#
_entry.id   f12af2f2cf07cc4c0263ce74bfa80b6a
#
_cell.length_a   1.000
_cell.length_b   1.000
_cell.length_c   1.000
_cell.angle_alpha   90.00
_cell.angle_beta   90.00
_cell.angle_gamma   90.00
#
_symmetry.space_group_name_H-M   'P 1'
#
loop_
_entity.id
_entity.type
_entity.pdbx_description
1 polymer ?
#
loop_
_entity_poly.entity_id
_entity_poly.type
_entity_poly.pdbx_seq_one_letter_code
_entity_poly.pdbx_strand_id
1 'polypeptide(L)'
;MLGPAFLPFLGVIFPRSAGKVCSSGNISEKERKEEMTMEKIASFTIDHIKLQPGVYVSRKDKVGDSTVTTFDLRMTSPNEEPVMNTAEMHTIEHLGATFLRNHKDFGDKTVYFGPMGCRTGFYLLLAGDYESKDILPLVVEMYEFVRDFEGEVPGASPKDCGNYLDMNLGMAKYLAAKYLKVLTHIDEFPESRLVYPE
;
A
#
# COMPACT_ATOMS: atom_id res chain seq x y z
N MET A 1 -52.17 -4.05 -20.92
CA MET A 1 -50.99 -3.59 -21.65
C MET A 1 -50.94 -2.08 -21.56
N LEU A 2 -50.19 -1.55 -20.66
CA LEU A 2 -49.90 -0.10 -20.54
C LEU A 2 -48.40 0.02 -20.32
N GLY A 3 -47.73 0.60 -21.33
CA GLY A 3 -46.29 0.83 -21.33
C GLY A 3 -45.87 2.00 -20.40
N PRO A 4 -44.65 2.05 -19.92
CA PRO A 4 -44.19 3.13 -19.03
C PRO A 4 -43.97 4.44 -19.80
N ALA A 5 -44.58 5.50 -19.25
CA ALA A 5 -44.45 6.87 -19.76
C ALA A 5 -43.04 7.41 -19.48
N PHE A 6 -42.37 7.90 -20.54
CA PHE A 6 -41.17 8.70 -20.45
C PHE A 6 -41.48 10.10 -19.93
N LEU A 7 -40.88 10.48 -18.80
CA LEU A 7 -40.88 11.85 -18.31
C LEU A 7 -39.71 12.64 -19.00
N PRO A 8 -39.98 13.82 -19.54
CA PRO A 8 -38.89 14.63 -20.13
C PRO A 8 -38.06 15.32 -19.05
N PHE A 9 -36.74 15.26 -19.23
CA PHE A 9 -35.74 16.00 -18.45
C PHE A 9 -35.99 17.51 -18.55
N LEU A 10 -36.35 18.15 -17.43
CA LEU A 10 -36.36 19.60 -17.35
C LEU A 10 -34.92 20.10 -17.29
N GLY A 11 -34.45 20.75 -18.36
CA GLY A 11 -33.17 21.45 -18.41
C GLY A 11 -33.17 22.63 -17.46
N VAL A 12 -32.26 22.61 -16.48
CA VAL A 12 -31.98 23.77 -15.62
C VAL A 12 -31.18 24.78 -16.45
N ILE A 13 -31.81 25.88 -16.82
CA ILE A 13 -31.17 27.02 -17.47
C ILE A 13 -30.50 27.87 -16.39
N PHE A 14 -29.15 27.87 -16.34
CA PHE A 14 -28.41 28.82 -15.53
C PHE A 14 -28.35 30.20 -16.24
N PRO A 15 -28.59 31.31 -15.54
CA PRO A 15 -28.44 32.63 -16.13
C PRO A 15 -26.98 32.94 -16.45
N ARG A 16 -26.68 33.30 -17.69
CA ARG A 16 -25.37 33.83 -18.11
C ARG A 16 -25.17 35.19 -17.45
N SER A 17 -24.29 35.27 -16.46
CA SER A 17 -23.74 36.55 -16.00
C SER A 17 -22.79 37.09 -17.06
N ALA A 18 -23.02 38.32 -17.53
CA ALA A 18 -22.09 39.03 -18.40
C ALA A 18 -20.82 39.39 -17.60
N GLY A 19 -19.83 38.54 -17.68
CA GLY A 19 -18.49 38.73 -17.14
C GLY A 19 -17.64 39.50 -18.16
N LYS A 20 -17.00 40.57 -17.71
CA LYS A 20 -16.08 41.45 -18.45
C LYS A 20 -15.05 40.62 -19.24
N VAL A 21 -14.92 40.94 -20.51
CA VAL A 21 -13.80 40.49 -21.36
C VAL A 21 -12.52 41.08 -20.77
N CYS A 22 -11.76 40.26 -20.05
CA CYS A 22 -10.37 40.56 -19.75
C CYS A 22 -9.57 40.35 -21.02
N SER A 23 -8.88 41.40 -21.44
CA SER A 23 -7.93 41.40 -22.57
C SER A 23 -6.98 40.22 -22.45
N SER A 24 -6.97 39.37 -23.46
CA SER A 24 -5.99 38.30 -23.63
C SER A 24 -4.60 38.92 -23.81
N GLY A 25 -3.87 39.10 -22.71
CA GLY A 25 -2.43 39.26 -22.79
C GLY A 25 -1.85 37.98 -23.40
N ASN A 26 -1.18 38.08 -24.53
CA ASN A 26 -0.38 37.00 -25.11
C ASN A 26 0.70 36.63 -24.08
N ILE A 27 0.42 35.60 -23.29
CA ILE A 27 1.45 34.90 -22.49
C ILE A 27 2.34 34.22 -23.55
N SER A 28 3.60 34.63 -23.63
CA SER A 28 4.55 34.11 -24.60
C SER A 28 4.68 32.56 -24.41
N GLU A 29 4.87 31.83 -25.51
CA GLU A 29 5.13 30.38 -25.45
C GLU A 29 6.31 30.03 -24.55
N LYS A 30 7.17 30.99 -24.23
CA LYS A 30 8.30 30.86 -23.31
C LYS A 30 7.88 30.78 -21.85
N GLU A 31 6.76 31.39 -21.47
CA GLU A 31 6.20 31.32 -20.10
C GLU A 31 5.36 30.05 -19.86
N ARG A 32 4.94 29.33 -20.90
CA ARG A 32 4.28 28.01 -20.81
C ARG A 32 5.24 26.84 -20.61
N LYS A 33 6.53 27.06 -20.74
CA LYS A 33 7.58 26.07 -20.51
C LYS A 33 8.38 26.36 -19.23
N GLU A 34 7.78 26.83 -18.18
CA GLU A 34 8.23 26.40 -16.85
C GLU A 34 7.86 24.92 -16.77
N GLU A 35 8.77 24.11 -17.27
CA GLU A 35 8.77 22.67 -17.13
C GLU A 35 8.64 22.42 -15.63
N MET A 36 7.48 21.92 -15.23
CA MET A 36 7.24 21.52 -13.84
C MET A 36 8.20 20.36 -13.57
N THR A 37 9.43 20.69 -13.18
CA THR A 37 10.44 19.71 -12.76
C THR A 37 9.93 19.09 -11.47
N MET A 38 9.21 17.97 -11.61
CA MET A 38 8.80 17.18 -10.46
C MET A 38 10.06 16.49 -9.90
N GLU A 39 10.36 16.77 -8.65
CA GLU A 39 11.40 16.04 -7.94
C GLU A 39 10.99 14.57 -7.78
N LYS A 40 11.98 13.67 -7.88
CA LYS A 40 11.73 12.24 -7.64
C LYS A 40 11.31 12.06 -6.18
N ILE A 41 10.19 11.37 -5.97
CA ILE A 41 9.78 10.97 -4.62
C ILE A 41 10.71 9.90 -4.06
N ALA A 42 10.82 9.82 -2.73
CA ALA A 42 11.75 8.93 -2.04
C ALA A 42 11.71 7.47 -2.52
N SER A 43 10.52 6.94 -2.81
CA SER A 43 10.35 5.57 -3.33
C SER A 43 10.96 5.34 -4.73
N PHE A 44 11.22 6.39 -5.51
CA PHE A 44 11.85 6.29 -6.84
C PHE A 44 13.37 6.51 -6.81
N THR A 45 13.94 6.79 -5.63
CA THR A 45 15.40 6.92 -5.47
C THR A 45 16.06 5.62 -5.08
N ILE A 46 15.30 4.59 -4.69
CA ILE A 46 15.81 3.28 -4.28
C ILE A 46 16.24 2.49 -5.51
N ASP A 47 17.40 1.86 -5.45
CA ASP A 47 17.87 0.94 -6.50
C ASP A 47 17.10 -0.40 -6.43
N HIS A 48 16.05 -0.51 -7.26
CA HIS A 48 15.20 -1.70 -7.32
C HIS A 48 15.89 -2.92 -8.00
N ILE A 49 17.06 -2.75 -8.59
CA ILE A 49 17.85 -3.87 -9.15
C ILE A 49 18.59 -4.59 -8.02
N LYS A 50 19.04 -3.85 -7.03
CA LYS A 50 19.76 -4.39 -5.87
C LYS A 50 18.82 -4.77 -4.70
N LEU A 51 17.57 -4.31 -4.71
CA LEU A 51 16.63 -4.46 -3.61
C LEU A 51 16.25 -5.92 -3.41
N GLN A 52 16.52 -6.45 -2.22
CA GLN A 52 16.21 -7.84 -1.84
C GLN A 52 14.93 -7.92 -0.99
N PRO A 53 14.31 -9.10 -0.86
CA PRO A 53 13.26 -9.30 0.15
C PRO A 53 13.77 -8.99 1.56
N GLY A 54 13.00 -8.21 2.32
CA GLY A 54 13.42 -7.71 3.63
C GLY A 54 12.37 -6.80 4.28
N VAL A 55 12.78 -6.10 5.33
CA VAL A 55 11.98 -5.12 6.06
C VAL A 55 12.73 -3.80 6.11
N TYR A 56 12.20 -2.76 5.52
CA TYR A 56 12.90 -1.49 5.36
C TYR A 56 12.08 -0.33 5.92
N VAL A 57 12.73 0.62 6.58
CA VAL A 57 12.13 1.93 6.83
C VAL A 57 12.06 2.69 5.50
N SER A 58 10.86 2.87 4.98
CA SER A 58 10.65 3.62 3.73
C SER A 58 10.75 5.12 3.96
N ARG A 59 10.10 5.61 5.00
CA ARG A 59 10.15 7.02 5.42
C ARG A 59 9.60 7.20 6.82
N LYS A 60 9.91 8.35 7.43
CA LYS A 60 9.36 8.82 8.70
C LYS A 60 8.73 10.19 8.49
N ASP A 61 7.42 10.27 8.64
CA ASP A 61 6.66 11.50 8.44
C ASP A 61 6.31 12.13 9.79
N LYS A 62 6.52 13.44 9.93
CA LYS A 62 6.05 14.20 11.09
C LYS A 62 4.62 14.66 10.86
N VAL A 63 3.72 14.33 11.81
CA VAL A 63 2.31 14.72 11.81
C VAL A 63 1.99 15.39 13.15
N GLY A 64 2.06 16.71 13.18
CA GLY A 64 2.04 17.47 14.44
C GLY A 64 3.24 17.08 15.32
N ASP A 65 2.99 16.71 16.57
CA ASP A 65 4.02 16.27 17.52
C ASP A 65 4.35 14.77 17.40
N SER A 66 3.64 14.06 16.53
CA SER A 66 3.81 12.62 16.34
C SER A 66 4.65 12.29 15.13
N THR A 67 5.20 11.07 15.11
CA THR A 67 5.87 10.49 13.94
C THR A 67 5.02 9.32 13.44
N VAL A 68 4.95 9.17 12.11
CA VAL A 68 4.43 7.96 11.47
C VAL A 68 5.57 7.34 10.69
N THR A 69 5.93 6.11 11.03
CA THR A 69 6.94 5.33 10.30
C THR A 69 6.27 4.44 9.28
N THR A 70 6.68 4.57 8.01
CA THR A 70 6.24 3.70 6.92
C THR A 70 7.31 2.65 6.66
N PHE A 71 6.90 1.38 6.74
CA PHE A 71 7.76 0.23 6.42
C PHE A 71 7.40 -0.38 5.08
N ASP A 72 8.43 -0.75 4.34
CA ASP A 72 8.37 -1.59 3.16
C ASP A 72 8.63 -3.04 3.58
N LEU A 73 7.60 -3.87 3.54
CA LEU A 73 7.69 -5.32 3.76
C LEU A 73 7.86 -5.98 2.40
N ARG A 74 9.11 -6.04 1.92
CA ARG A 74 9.43 -6.55 0.59
C ARG A 74 9.46 -8.07 0.59
N MET A 75 8.51 -8.71 -0.10
CA MET A 75 8.34 -10.16 -0.09
C MET A 75 9.00 -10.87 -1.27
N THR A 76 9.21 -10.15 -2.38
CA THR A 76 9.83 -10.70 -3.60
C THR A 76 10.94 -9.79 -4.11
N SER A 77 11.96 -10.36 -4.75
CA SER A 77 13.01 -9.59 -5.43
C SER A 77 12.42 -8.85 -6.63
N PRO A 78 12.42 -7.50 -6.63
CA PRO A 78 11.87 -6.75 -7.76
C PRO A 78 12.58 -7.09 -9.07
N ASN A 79 11.81 -7.24 -10.15
CA ASN A 79 12.30 -7.54 -11.50
C ASN A 79 13.02 -8.89 -11.69
N GLU A 80 13.27 -9.65 -10.63
CA GLU A 80 13.93 -10.97 -10.68
C GLU A 80 12.95 -12.12 -10.46
N GLU A 81 11.93 -11.90 -9.61
CA GLU A 81 10.90 -12.90 -9.32
C GLU A 81 9.55 -12.52 -9.92
N PRO A 82 8.66 -13.50 -10.20
CA PRO A 82 7.27 -13.21 -10.51
C PRO A 82 6.60 -12.43 -9.36
N VAL A 83 5.82 -11.41 -9.70
CA VAL A 83 5.04 -10.66 -8.73
C VAL A 83 3.88 -11.50 -8.20
N MET A 84 3.39 -11.17 -7.00
CA MET A 84 2.19 -11.79 -6.42
C MET A 84 0.94 -11.44 -7.24
N ASN A 85 -0.04 -12.36 -7.31
CA ASN A 85 -1.33 -12.05 -7.92
C ASN A 85 -2.26 -11.35 -6.92
N THR A 86 -3.35 -10.80 -7.42
CA THR A 86 -4.28 -9.99 -6.62
C THR A 86 -4.93 -10.79 -5.49
N ALA A 87 -5.36 -12.02 -5.76
CA ALA A 87 -6.11 -12.82 -4.81
C ALA A 87 -5.32 -13.20 -3.55
N GLU A 88 -4.05 -13.60 -3.69
CA GLU A 88 -3.21 -13.89 -2.54
C GLU A 88 -2.80 -12.61 -1.78
N MET A 89 -2.55 -11.52 -2.50
CA MET A 89 -2.26 -10.22 -1.87
C MET A 89 -3.45 -9.72 -1.06
N HIS A 90 -4.65 -9.78 -1.63
CA HIS A 90 -5.88 -9.38 -0.97
C HIS A 90 -6.16 -10.25 0.28
N THR A 91 -5.87 -11.56 0.19
CA THR A 91 -5.94 -12.47 1.34
C THR A 91 -4.95 -12.07 2.44
N ILE A 92 -3.68 -11.80 2.09
CA ILE A 92 -2.66 -11.37 3.06
C ILE A 92 -3.04 -10.02 3.68
N GLU A 93 -3.61 -9.10 2.89
CA GLU A 93 -4.10 -7.81 3.39
C GLU A 93 -5.16 -8.00 4.48
N HIS A 94 -6.20 -8.80 4.22
CA HIS A 94 -7.27 -9.06 5.18
C HIS A 94 -6.75 -9.73 6.47
N LEU A 95 -5.92 -10.76 6.33
CA LEU A 95 -5.34 -11.47 7.47
C LEU A 95 -4.37 -10.60 8.27
N GLY A 96 -3.45 -9.91 7.58
CA GLY A 96 -2.47 -9.04 8.22
C GLY A 96 -3.11 -7.84 8.91
N ALA A 97 -4.09 -7.19 8.26
CA ALA A 97 -4.82 -6.08 8.89
C ALA A 97 -5.61 -6.56 10.12
N THR A 98 -6.23 -7.73 10.05
CA THR A 98 -6.93 -8.32 11.20
C THR A 98 -5.97 -8.61 12.34
N PHE A 99 -4.83 -9.23 12.07
CA PHE A 99 -3.79 -9.52 13.08
C PHE A 99 -3.28 -8.22 13.72
N LEU A 100 -2.84 -7.27 12.91
CA LEU A 100 -2.21 -6.03 13.38
C LEU A 100 -3.16 -5.20 14.23
N ARG A 101 -4.43 -5.03 13.80
CA ARG A 101 -5.43 -4.25 14.55
C ARG A 101 -5.83 -4.90 15.88
N ASN A 102 -5.69 -6.20 16.00
CA ASN A 102 -5.97 -6.93 17.24
C ASN A 102 -4.70 -7.22 18.07
N HIS A 103 -3.52 -6.78 17.61
CA HIS A 103 -2.28 -7.00 18.35
C HIS A 103 -2.24 -6.14 19.61
N LYS A 104 -1.91 -6.77 20.77
CA LYS A 104 -1.95 -6.14 22.11
C LYS A 104 -1.12 -4.86 22.25
N ASP A 105 0.05 -4.80 21.56
CA ASP A 105 1.02 -3.70 21.70
C ASP A 105 1.02 -2.74 20.50
N PHE A 106 0.49 -3.17 19.35
CA PHE A 106 0.53 -2.43 18.10
C PHE A 106 -0.84 -2.13 17.49
N GLY A 107 -1.93 -2.66 18.03
CA GLY A 107 -3.28 -2.44 17.50
C GLY A 107 -3.61 -0.96 17.36
N ASP A 108 -3.46 -0.19 18.42
CA ASP A 108 -3.71 1.25 18.44
C ASP A 108 -2.67 2.08 17.68
N LYS A 109 -1.51 1.50 17.38
CA LYS A 109 -0.42 2.15 16.64
C LYS A 109 -0.50 1.86 15.15
N THR A 110 -1.27 0.87 14.72
CA THR A 110 -1.42 0.50 13.32
C THR A 110 -2.27 1.53 12.58
N VAL A 111 -1.63 2.31 11.74
CA VAL A 111 -2.29 3.32 10.88
C VAL A 111 -2.85 2.67 9.62
N TYR A 112 -2.00 1.89 8.92
CA TYR A 112 -2.37 1.23 7.68
C TYR A 112 -1.52 -0.01 7.42
N PHE A 113 -2.11 -1.01 6.79
CA PHE A 113 -1.42 -2.14 6.17
C PHE A 113 -2.10 -2.44 4.84
N GLY A 114 -1.34 -2.55 3.77
CA GLY A 114 -1.89 -2.86 2.45
C GLY A 114 -0.85 -3.06 1.37
N PRO A 115 -1.25 -3.62 0.23
CA PRO A 115 -0.35 -4.02 -0.84
C PRO A 115 0.26 -2.84 -1.59
N MET A 116 1.47 -3.04 -2.10
CA MET A 116 2.09 -2.14 -3.05
C MET A 116 1.52 -2.34 -4.45
N GLY A 117 1.35 -1.27 -5.20
CA GLY A 117 0.88 -1.32 -6.60
C GLY A 117 1.79 -2.14 -7.52
N CYS A 118 3.09 -2.26 -7.23
CA CYS A 118 4.03 -3.12 -7.96
C CYS A 118 3.89 -4.62 -7.63
N ARG A 119 3.10 -4.98 -6.63
CA ARG A 119 2.81 -6.35 -6.20
C ARG A 119 4.03 -7.16 -5.73
N THR A 120 5.03 -6.48 -5.17
CA THR A 120 6.24 -7.13 -4.65
C THR A 120 6.32 -7.13 -3.13
N GLY A 121 5.35 -6.53 -2.45
CA GLY A 121 5.28 -6.44 -1.00
C GLY A 121 4.11 -5.61 -0.49
N PHE A 122 4.21 -5.22 0.76
CA PHE A 122 3.18 -4.45 1.48
C PHE A 122 3.80 -3.23 2.16
N TYR A 123 3.00 -2.20 2.36
CA TYR A 123 3.32 -1.12 3.28
C TYR A 123 2.65 -1.36 4.62
N LEU A 124 3.43 -1.17 5.70
CA LEU A 124 2.94 -1.08 7.07
C LEU A 124 3.27 0.32 7.61
N LEU A 125 2.26 1.04 8.05
CA LEU A 125 2.39 2.36 8.69
C LEU A 125 2.08 2.23 10.16
N LEU A 126 3.02 2.64 11.01
CA LEU A 126 2.87 2.65 12.46
C LEU A 126 3.03 4.07 13.03
N ALA A 127 2.15 4.43 13.94
CA ALA A 127 2.32 5.63 14.76
C ALA A 127 3.45 5.40 15.77
N GLY A 128 4.51 6.16 15.64
CA GLY A 128 5.73 6.06 16.43
C GLY A 128 6.98 6.20 15.57
N ASP A 129 8.13 6.34 16.24
CA ASP A 129 9.45 6.41 15.62
C ASP A 129 10.14 5.05 15.81
N TYR A 130 10.21 4.26 14.76
CA TYR A 130 10.72 2.89 14.78
C TYR A 130 11.77 2.66 13.70
N GLU A 131 12.68 1.72 13.97
CA GLU A 131 13.61 1.16 13.00
C GLU A 131 13.14 -0.23 12.52
N SER A 132 13.70 -0.73 11.43
CA SER A 132 13.34 -2.04 10.87
C SER A 132 13.43 -3.17 11.90
N LYS A 133 14.44 -3.14 12.76
CA LYS A 133 14.67 -4.16 13.81
C LYS A 133 13.61 -4.13 14.89
N ASP A 134 13.06 -2.96 15.21
CA ASP A 134 12.08 -2.81 16.28
C ASP A 134 10.76 -3.54 15.98
N ILE A 135 10.42 -3.63 14.69
CA ILE A 135 9.16 -4.25 14.23
C ILE A 135 9.34 -5.66 13.67
N LEU A 136 10.58 -6.15 13.55
CA LEU A 136 10.84 -7.47 13.00
C LEU A 136 10.08 -8.59 13.72
N PRO A 137 10.01 -8.63 15.09
CA PRO A 137 9.20 -9.62 15.79
C PRO A 137 7.71 -9.56 15.40
N LEU A 138 7.14 -8.36 15.34
CA LEU A 138 5.74 -8.15 14.92
C LEU A 138 5.48 -8.69 13.51
N VAL A 139 6.40 -8.42 12.58
CA VAL A 139 6.29 -8.88 11.18
C VAL A 139 6.37 -10.41 11.12
N VAL A 140 7.27 -11.03 11.88
CA VAL A 140 7.37 -12.49 11.98
C VAL A 140 6.06 -13.08 12.51
N GLU A 141 5.56 -12.60 13.66
CA GLU A 141 4.30 -13.05 14.24
C GLU A 141 3.11 -12.92 13.28
N MET A 142 3.03 -11.81 12.55
CA MET A 142 1.98 -11.58 11.54
C MET A 142 2.04 -12.61 10.42
N TYR A 143 3.22 -12.87 9.85
CA TYR A 143 3.34 -13.84 8.75
C TYR A 143 3.26 -15.30 9.25
N GLU A 144 3.59 -15.60 10.50
CA GLU A 144 3.26 -16.88 11.13
C GLU A 144 1.76 -17.07 11.25
N PHE A 145 1.03 -16.03 11.69
CA PHE A 145 -0.42 -16.05 11.72
C PHE A 145 -1.02 -16.31 10.33
N VAL A 146 -0.53 -15.64 9.27
CA VAL A 146 -1.00 -15.86 7.89
C VAL A 146 -0.69 -17.29 7.42
N ARG A 147 0.52 -17.81 7.68
CA ARG A 147 0.94 -19.16 7.32
C ARG A 147 0.06 -20.23 7.94
N ASP A 148 -0.28 -20.05 9.21
CA ASP A 148 -0.96 -21.07 10.02
C ASP A 148 -2.48 -20.89 10.04
N PHE A 149 -3.00 -19.84 9.39
CA PHE A 149 -4.42 -19.52 9.40
C PHE A 149 -5.27 -20.65 8.82
N GLU A 150 -6.36 -20.97 9.51
CA GLU A 150 -7.38 -21.93 9.08
C GLU A 150 -8.76 -21.29 9.14
N GLY A 151 -9.62 -21.64 8.20
CA GLY A 151 -11.00 -21.15 8.14
C GLY A 151 -11.24 -20.11 7.07
N GLU A 152 -12.35 -19.39 7.19
CA GLU A 152 -12.75 -18.33 6.26
C GLU A 152 -11.94 -17.07 6.51
N VAL A 153 -11.47 -16.42 5.43
CA VAL A 153 -10.72 -15.16 5.53
C VAL A 153 -11.62 -14.08 6.12
N PRO A 154 -11.20 -13.39 7.19
CA PRO A 154 -11.98 -12.33 7.81
C PRO A 154 -12.39 -11.26 6.79
N GLY A 155 -13.65 -10.85 6.82
CA GLY A 155 -14.19 -9.85 5.89
C GLY A 155 -14.38 -10.33 4.44
N ALA A 156 -14.16 -11.61 4.12
CA ALA A 156 -14.42 -12.16 2.79
C ALA A 156 -15.92 -12.40 2.56
N SER A 157 -16.73 -11.36 2.67
CA SER A 157 -18.16 -11.40 2.44
C SER A 157 -18.61 -10.22 1.56
N PRO A 158 -19.73 -10.34 0.81
CA PRO A 158 -20.22 -9.27 -0.04
C PRO A 158 -20.63 -8.01 0.72
N LYS A 159 -20.84 -8.11 2.03
CA LYS A 159 -21.17 -7.00 2.90
C LYS A 159 -19.92 -6.23 3.35
N ASP A 160 -18.82 -6.95 3.55
CA ASP A 160 -17.63 -6.43 4.22
C ASP A 160 -16.51 -6.05 3.24
N CYS A 161 -16.51 -6.65 2.03
CA CYS A 161 -15.49 -6.41 1.02
C CYS A 161 -16.09 -6.22 -0.37
N GLY A 162 -15.58 -5.20 -1.08
CA GLY A 162 -16.03 -4.87 -2.44
C GLY A 162 -15.64 -5.90 -3.52
N ASN A 163 -14.69 -6.81 -3.21
CA ASN A 163 -14.25 -7.87 -4.11
C ASN A 163 -13.97 -9.18 -3.35
N TYR A 164 -14.90 -9.59 -2.52
CA TYR A 164 -14.76 -10.71 -1.57
C TYR A 164 -14.46 -12.07 -2.20
N LEU A 165 -14.69 -12.26 -3.50
CA LEU A 165 -14.37 -13.50 -4.23
C LEU A 165 -12.91 -13.58 -4.68
N ASP A 166 -12.17 -12.48 -4.69
CA ASP A 166 -10.75 -12.43 -5.09
C ASP A 166 -9.84 -12.79 -3.91
N MET A 167 -9.95 -14.04 -3.43
CA MET A 167 -9.20 -14.57 -2.30
C MET A 167 -8.52 -15.89 -2.68
N ASN A 168 -7.27 -16.09 -2.21
CA ASN A 168 -6.50 -17.32 -2.38
C ASN A 168 -5.69 -17.64 -1.12
N LEU A 169 -6.34 -18.25 -0.12
CA LEU A 169 -5.73 -18.59 1.17
C LEU A 169 -4.54 -19.54 1.00
N GLY A 170 -4.64 -20.55 0.14
CA GLY A 170 -3.56 -21.52 -0.07
C GLY A 170 -2.27 -20.85 -0.56
N MET A 171 -2.38 -19.93 -1.51
CA MET A 171 -1.22 -19.20 -2.03
C MET A 171 -0.72 -18.14 -1.05
N ALA A 172 -1.61 -17.47 -0.31
CA ALA A 172 -1.24 -16.55 0.76
C ALA A 172 -0.39 -17.24 1.83
N LYS A 173 -0.78 -18.44 2.29
CA LYS A 173 -0.01 -19.29 3.23
C LYS A 173 1.35 -19.66 2.67
N TYR A 174 1.42 -20.05 1.40
CA TYR A 174 2.69 -20.37 0.74
C TYR A 174 3.63 -19.17 0.69
N LEU A 175 3.13 -18.00 0.30
CA LEU A 175 3.92 -16.76 0.22
C LEU A 175 4.38 -16.30 1.61
N ALA A 176 3.53 -16.41 2.62
CA ALA A 176 3.90 -16.16 4.01
C ALA A 176 5.03 -17.07 4.47
N ALA A 177 4.93 -18.39 4.20
CA ALA A 177 5.97 -19.36 4.52
C ALA A 177 7.29 -19.08 3.78
N LYS A 178 7.21 -18.62 2.52
CA LYS A 178 8.40 -18.19 1.74
C LYS A 178 9.06 -16.97 2.39
N TYR A 179 8.28 -15.95 2.74
CA TYR A 179 8.81 -14.73 3.33
C TYR A 179 9.37 -14.95 4.75
N LEU A 180 8.75 -15.81 5.55
CA LEU A 180 9.26 -16.21 6.87
C LEU A 180 10.68 -16.80 6.81
N LYS A 181 11.03 -17.54 5.75
CA LYS A 181 12.41 -18.03 5.56
C LYS A 181 13.41 -16.88 5.42
N VAL A 182 12.99 -15.77 4.80
CA VAL A 182 13.82 -14.55 4.74
C VAL A 182 13.93 -13.90 6.10
N LEU A 183 12.79 -13.70 6.78
CA LEU A 183 12.71 -13.00 8.06
C LEU A 183 13.48 -13.70 9.18
N THR A 184 13.43 -15.04 9.23
CA THR A 184 14.12 -15.83 10.27
C THR A 184 15.63 -15.89 10.09
N HIS A 185 16.16 -15.53 8.91
CA HIS A 185 17.58 -15.48 8.62
C HIS A 185 18.06 -14.05 8.30
N ILE A 186 17.26 -13.05 8.63
CA ILE A 186 17.52 -11.65 8.25
C ILE A 186 18.78 -11.10 8.93
N ASP A 187 19.09 -11.58 10.14
CA ASP A 187 20.29 -11.16 10.88
C ASP A 187 21.60 -11.63 10.26
N GLU A 188 21.55 -12.60 9.33
CA GLU A 188 22.72 -13.04 8.58
C GLU A 188 23.11 -12.00 7.50
N PHE A 189 22.15 -11.17 7.07
CA PHE A 189 22.32 -10.17 6.01
C PHE A 189 21.64 -8.82 6.35
N PRO A 190 21.94 -8.21 7.52
CA PRO A 190 21.19 -7.07 8.01
C PRO A 190 21.30 -5.84 7.10
N GLU A 191 22.45 -5.60 6.48
CA GLU A 191 22.68 -4.44 5.62
C GLU A 191 21.89 -4.53 4.30
N SER A 192 21.70 -5.71 3.76
CA SER A 192 20.99 -5.91 2.48
C SER A 192 19.49 -6.13 2.62
N ARG A 193 18.98 -6.35 3.86
CA ARG A 193 17.58 -6.72 4.10
C ARG A 193 16.84 -5.84 5.11
N LEU A 194 17.54 -4.94 5.78
CA LEU A 194 17.00 -3.99 6.75
C LEU A 194 17.29 -2.53 6.39
N VAL A 195 18.21 -2.29 5.47
CA VAL A 195 18.56 -0.96 4.97
C VAL A 195 18.45 -0.98 3.45
N TYR A 196 17.87 0.08 2.88
CA TYR A 196 17.77 0.18 1.42
C TYR A 196 19.15 0.22 0.75
N PRO A 197 19.29 -0.45 -0.40
CA PRO A 197 20.51 -0.34 -1.20
C PRO A 197 20.64 1.07 -1.79
N GLU A 198 21.84 1.62 -1.73
CA GLU A 198 22.24 2.88 -2.37
C GLU A 198 22.61 2.67 -3.86
#